data_c81ba132668451cb4305c893ab3a9c20
#
_entry.id   c81ba132668451cb4305c893ab3a9c20
#
_cell.length_a   1.000
_cell.length_b   1.000
_cell.length_c   1.000
_cell.angle_alpha   90.00
_cell.angle_beta   90.00
_cell.angle_gamma   90.00
#
_symmetry.space_group_name_H-M   'P 1'
#
loop_
_entity.id
_entity.type
_entity.pdbx_description
1 polymer ?
#
loop_
_entity_poly.entity_id
_entity_poly.type
_entity_poly.pdbx_seq_one_letter_code
_entity_poly.pdbx_strand_id
1 'polypeptide(L)'
;RAKVLVLMNQKQEACKIYEEINHLKDSLDAQSYLSQINELHTLYQIDKSELNYINIQKNLYYWSLSVILVIVVLIIIAIFRIKRTNNRLLQSQQEQEKAKKQAEKSIHTKSLFLSNMSHEIRTPLNALSGFSAILTEESIDNETKQQCNDIIQQNSELLLKLINDVIDLSSLEIGKMQFKFNECDIVALCRNVIDMVEKIKQTQAEVRFSTSLSSLKLTTDSARLQQVLINLLINATKFTAQGTITLELVKQTEDTALFSVS
;
A
#
# COMPACT_ATOMS: atom_id res chain seq x y z
N ARG A 1 63.63 -75.56 -62.20
CA ARG A 1 63.82 -75.66 -63.66
C ARG A 1 65.07 -74.84 -64.08
N ALA A 2 65.21 -73.62 -63.76
CA ALA A 2 66.35 -72.76 -64.09
C ALA A 2 67.66 -73.32 -63.57
N LYS A 3 67.77 -73.85 -62.34
CA LYS A 3 68.96 -74.51 -61.80
C LYS A 3 69.35 -75.75 -62.61
N VAL A 4 68.45 -76.54 -63.13
CA VAL A 4 68.65 -77.69 -63.96
C VAL A 4 69.24 -77.30 -65.32
N LEU A 5 68.71 -76.25 -65.95
CA LEU A 5 69.24 -75.73 -67.23
C LEU A 5 70.65 -75.14 -67.13
N VAL A 6 71.02 -74.57 -65.95
CA VAL A 6 72.41 -74.12 -65.67
C VAL A 6 73.35 -75.30 -65.66
N LEU A 7 72.99 -76.47 -65.09
CA LEU A 7 73.77 -77.71 -65.06
C LEU A 7 73.90 -78.36 -66.43
N MET A 8 72.94 -78.17 -67.32
CA MET A 8 72.93 -78.66 -68.69
C MET A 8 73.63 -77.73 -69.71
N ASN A 9 74.36 -76.70 -69.24
CA ASN A 9 75.10 -75.69 -69.99
C ASN A 9 74.20 -74.85 -70.96
N GLN A 10 72.89 -74.77 -70.75
CA GLN A 10 71.96 -73.97 -71.50
C GLN A 10 71.77 -72.57 -70.83
N LYS A 11 72.89 -71.80 -70.79
CA LYS A 11 72.94 -70.54 -70.06
C LYS A 11 71.87 -69.49 -70.46
N GLN A 12 71.57 -69.38 -71.73
CA GLN A 12 70.59 -68.39 -72.24
C GLN A 12 69.13 -68.66 -71.83
N GLU A 13 68.76 -69.94 -71.83
CA GLU A 13 67.42 -70.32 -71.34
C GLU A 13 67.25 -70.20 -69.82
N ALA A 14 68.32 -70.50 -69.09
CA ALA A 14 68.38 -70.33 -67.67
C ALA A 14 68.24 -68.84 -67.27
N CYS A 15 68.92 -67.93 -68.04
CA CYS A 15 68.79 -66.48 -67.79
C CYS A 15 67.40 -65.94 -68.03
N LYS A 16 66.72 -66.35 -69.09
CA LYS A 16 65.36 -65.99 -69.37
C LYS A 16 64.36 -66.45 -68.25
N ILE A 17 64.56 -67.64 -67.75
CA ILE A 17 63.73 -68.17 -66.68
C ILE A 17 64.02 -67.42 -65.37
N TYR A 18 65.30 -67.03 -65.10
CA TYR A 18 65.60 -66.18 -63.93
C TYR A 18 65.02 -64.80 -64.06
N GLU A 19 65.06 -64.16 -65.21
CA GLU A 19 64.40 -62.88 -65.47
C GLU A 19 62.90 -62.99 -65.27
N GLU A 20 62.23 -64.01 -65.79
CA GLU A 20 60.86 -64.29 -65.63
C GLU A 20 60.48 -64.51 -64.14
N ILE A 21 61.30 -65.27 -63.39
CA ILE A 21 61.12 -65.50 -61.98
C ILE A 21 61.22 -64.16 -61.16
N ASN A 22 62.26 -63.37 -61.51
CA ASN A 22 62.45 -62.08 -60.85
C ASN A 22 61.28 -61.13 -61.15
N HIS A 23 60.87 -61.07 -62.42
CA HIS A 23 59.69 -60.24 -62.81
C HIS A 23 58.42 -60.71 -62.10
N LEU A 24 58.18 -61.99 -61.96
CA LEU A 24 57.08 -62.58 -61.21
C LEU A 24 57.21 -62.30 -59.72
N LYS A 25 58.43 -62.39 -59.20
CA LYS A 25 58.65 -62.06 -57.76
C LYS A 25 58.46 -60.61 -57.48
N ASP A 26 58.99 -59.69 -58.29
CA ASP A 26 58.81 -58.25 -58.16
C ASP A 26 57.28 -57.87 -58.30
N SER A 27 56.58 -58.51 -59.21
CA SER A 27 55.14 -58.34 -59.38
C SER A 27 54.29 -58.86 -58.19
N LEU A 28 54.67 -60.01 -57.63
CA LEU A 28 54.08 -60.60 -56.44
C LEU A 28 54.33 -59.75 -55.19
N ASP A 29 55.60 -59.29 -55.04
CA ASP A 29 55.98 -58.41 -53.94
C ASP A 29 55.24 -57.06 -54.04
N ALA A 30 55.19 -56.46 -55.24
CA ALA A 30 54.40 -55.25 -55.50
C ALA A 30 52.89 -55.42 -55.20
N GLN A 31 52.33 -56.57 -55.58
CA GLN A 31 50.92 -56.85 -55.28
C GLN A 31 50.63 -57.05 -53.78
N SER A 32 51.59 -57.68 -53.06
CA SER A 32 51.54 -57.82 -51.62
C SER A 32 51.64 -56.48 -50.90
N TYR A 33 52.56 -55.58 -51.32
CA TYR A 33 52.61 -54.22 -50.79
C TYR A 33 51.28 -53.40 -51.08
N LEU A 34 50.74 -53.51 -52.25
CA LEU A 34 49.52 -52.87 -52.63
C LEU A 34 48.34 -53.38 -51.78
N SER A 35 48.25 -54.70 -51.51
CA SER A 35 47.22 -55.25 -50.62
C SER A 35 47.33 -54.74 -49.19
N GLN A 36 48.59 -54.64 -48.63
CA GLN A 36 48.83 -54.10 -47.31
C GLN A 36 48.47 -52.59 -47.20
N ILE A 37 48.78 -51.80 -48.25
CA ILE A 37 48.39 -50.39 -48.30
C ILE A 37 46.90 -50.24 -48.36
N ASN A 38 46.22 -51.04 -49.14
CA ASN A 38 44.73 -51.00 -49.21
C ASN A 38 44.10 -51.45 -47.90
N GLU A 39 44.60 -52.44 -47.22
CA GLU A 39 44.15 -52.85 -45.89
C GLU A 39 44.34 -51.75 -44.86
N LEU A 40 45.52 -51.13 -44.84
CA LEU A 40 45.84 -50.00 -43.96
C LEU A 40 44.95 -48.82 -44.25
N HIS A 41 44.66 -48.55 -45.56
CA HIS A 41 43.76 -47.48 -45.95
C HIS A 41 42.30 -47.77 -45.49
N THR A 42 41.80 -48.98 -45.60
CA THR A 42 40.49 -49.40 -45.15
C THR A 42 40.39 -49.29 -43.63
N LEU A 43 41.37 -49.75 -42.88
CA LEU A 43 41.38 -49.55 -41.41
C LEU A 43 41.38 -48.08 -41.00
N TYR A 44 42.20 -47.25 -41.68
CA TYR A 44 42.15 -45.78 -41.44
C TYR A 44 40.79 -45.17 -41.73
N GLN A 45 40.11 -45.58 -42.78
CA GLN A 45 38.74 -45.07 -43.10
C GLN A 45 37.69 -45.52 -42.07
N ILE A 46 37.80 -46.74 -41.57
CA ILE A 46 36.94 -47.26 -40.50
C ILE A 46 37.15 -46.45 -39.22
N ASP A 47 38.42 -46.26 -38.81
CA ASP A 47 38.77 -45.53 -37.60
C ASP A 47 38.27 -44.05 -37.68
N LYS A 48 38.46 -43.41 -38.84
CA LYS A 48 37.97 -42.06 -39.11
C LYS A 48 36.44 -41.98 -39.07
N SER A 49 35.71 -42.99 -39.56
CA SER A 49 34.27 -43.04 -39.54
C SER A 49 33.71 -43.23 -38.12
N GLU A 50 34.36 -44.04 -37.29
CA GLU A 50 34.04 -44.22 -35.87
C GLU A 50 34.26 -42.94 -35.08
N LEU A 51 35.38 -42.26 -35.27
CA LEU A 51 35.67 -40.97 -34.65
C LEU A 51 34.60 -39.90 -35.00
N ASN A 52 34.23 -39.85 -36.28
CA ASN A 52 33.17 -38.95 -36.73
C ASN A 52 31.79 -39.26 -36.07
N TYR A 53 31.44 -40.55 -35.99
CA TYR A 53 30.22 -40.99 -35.32
C TYR A 53 30.19 -40.61 -33.84
N ILE A 54 31.28 -40.82 -33.13
CA ILE A 54 31.43 -40.42 -31.71
C ILE A 54 31.31 -38.91 -31.55
N ASN A 55 31.92 -38.12 -32.46
CA ASN A 55 31.82 -36.65 -32.40
C ASN A 55 30.39 -36.15 -32.69
N ILE A 56 29.70 -36.76 -33.63
CA ILE A 56 28.28 -36.44 -33.91
C ILE A 56 27.40 -36.75 -32.68
N GLN A 57 27.57 -37.91 -32.05
CA GLN A 57 26.87 -38.27 -30.83
C GLN A 57 27.12 -37.30 -29.69
N LYS A 58 28.41 -36.93 -29.45
CA LYS A 58 28.76 -35.92 -28.44
C LYS A 58 28.08 -34.57 -28.71
N ASN A 59 28.12 -34.10 -29.95
CA ASN A 59 27.48 -32.84 -30.33
C ASN A 59 25.99 -32.89 -30.12
N LEU A 60 25.30 -33.96 -30.50
CA LEU A 60 23.86 -34.17 -30.26
C LEU A 60 23.55 -34.15 -28.74
N TYR A 61 24.37 -34.80 -27.95
CA TYR A 61 24.23 -34.79 -26.50
C TYR A 61 24.36 -33.37 -25.92
N TYR A 62 25.37 -32.60 -26.32
CA TYR A 62 25.53 -31.21 -25.85
C TYR A 62 24.40 -30.31 -26.32
N TRP A 63 23.90 -30.48 -27.55
CA TRP A 63 22.73 -29.75 -28.04
C TRP A 63 21.47 -30.08 -27.24
N SER A 64 21.20 -31.34 -26.93
CA SER A 64 20.09 -31.74 -26.12
C SER A 64 20.16 -31.15 -24.69
N LEU A 65 21.33 -31.16 -24.10
CA LEU A 65 21.59 -30.58 -22.77
C LEU A 65 21.33 -29.05 -22.75
N SER A 66 21.81 -28.36 -23.81
CA SER A 66 21.60 -26.92 -23.95
C SER A 66 20.10 -26.55 -24.09
N VAL A 67 19.33 -27.32 -24.85
CA VAL A 67 17.89 -27.14 -25.00
C VAL A 67 17.16 -27.34 -23.67
N ILE A 68 17.50 -28.39 -22.92
CA ILE A 68 16.95 -28.65 -21.59
C ILE A 68 17.26 -27.49 -20.65
N LEU A 69 18.49 -26.97 -20.64
CA LEU A 69 18.89 -25.83 -19.83
C LEU A 69 18.04 -24.59 -20.14
N VAL A 70 17.84 -24.29 -21.41
CA VAL A 70 17.00 -23.16 -21.84
C VAL A 70 15.55 -23.32 -21.35
N ILE A 71 14.98 -24.51 -21.46
CA ILE A 71 13.63 -24.80 -20.99
C ILE A 71 13.53 -24.58 -19.48
N VAL A 72 14.50 -25.08 -18.70
CA VAL A 72 14.53 -24.88 -17.24
C VAL A 72 14.59 -23.39 -16.88
N VAL A 73 15.43 -22.63 -17.57
CA VAL A 73 15.52 -21.17 -17.34
C VAL A 73 14.18 -20.48 -17.64
N LEU A 74 13.53 -20.84 -18.74
CA LEU A 74 12.21 -20.28 -19.11
C LEU A 74 11.14 -20.61 -18.06
N ILE A 75 11.13 -21.82 -17.53
CA ILE A 75 10.23 -22.24 -16.45
C ILE A 75 10.48 -21.41 -15.19
N ILE A 76 11.73 -21.22 -14.79
CA ILE A 76 12.08 -20.43 -13.62
C ILE A 76 11.59 -18.97 -13.79
N ILE A 77 11.82 -18.38 -14.96
CA ILE A 77 11.34 -17.02 -15.28
C ILE A 77 9.81 -16.96 -15.21
N ALA A 78 9.11 -17.95 -15.76
CA ALA A 78 7.66 -18.01 -15.72
C ALA A 78 7.13 -18.09 -14.28
N ILE A 79 7.69 -18.97 -13.45
CA ILE A 79 7.35 -19.10 -12.03
C ILE A 79 7.57 -17.77 -11.29
N PHE A 80 8.71 -17.12 -11.53
CA PHE A 80 9.01 -15.84 -10.90
C PHE A 80 8.03 -14.74 -11.31
N ARG A 81 7.66 -14.67 -12.59
CA ARG A 81 6.64 -13.72 -13.10
C ARG A 81 5.27 -13.98 -12.49
N ILE A 82 4.83 -15.24 -12.44
CA ILE A 82 3.54 -15.62 -11.83
C ILE A 82 3.52 -15.22 -10.35
N LYS A 83 4.56 -15.55 -9.60
CA LYS A 83 4.67 -15.19 -8.18
C LYS A 83 4.62 -13.67 -7.97
N ARG A 84 5.33 -12.90 -8.79
CA ARG A 84 5.33 -11.43 -8.73
C ARG A 84 3.95 -10.84 -9.04
N THR A 85 3.26 -11.39 -10.04
CA THR A 85 1.90 -10.94 -10.40
C THR A 85 0.89 -11.28 -9.31
N ASN A 86 0.93 -12.49 -8.76
CA ASN A 86 0.07 -12.89 -7.64
C ASN A 86 0.28 -12.01 -6.40
N ASN A 87 1.52 -11.68 -6.05
CA ASN A 87 1.79 -10.80 -4.92
C ASN A 87 1.23 -9.38 -5.14
N ARG A 88 1.36 -8.84 -6.35
CA ARG A 88 0.78 -7.55 -6.71
C ARG A 88 -0.75 -7.56 -6.64
N LEU A 89 -1.37 -8.63 -7.15
CA LEU A 89 -2.83 -8.79 -7.10
C LEU A 89 -3.33 -8.86 -5.66
N LEU A 90 -2.66 -9.64 -4.81
CA LEU A 90 -2.99 -9.75 -3.40
C LEU A 90 -2.88 -8.41 -2.65
N GLN A 91 -1.81 -7.64 -2.91
CA GLN A 91 -1.65 -6.29 -2.34
C GLN A 91 -2.77 -5.36 -2.80
N SER A 92 -3.07 -5.34 -4.10
CA SER A 92 -4.16 -4.52 -4.64
C SER A 92 -5.52 -4.88 -4.02
N GLN A 93 -5.81 -6.17 -3.85
CA GLN A 93 -7.03 -6.62 -3.19
C GLN A 93 -7.09 -6.17 -1.72
N GLN A 94 -5.99 -6.27 -0.98
CA GLN A 94 -5.92 -5.80 0.40
C GLN A 94 -6.11 -4.28 0.53
N GLU A 95 -5.54 -3.51 -0.40
CA GLU A 95 -5.72 -2.05 -0.44
C GLU A 95 -7.18 -1.68 -0.77
N GLN A 96 -7.79 -2.36 -1.74
CA GLN A 96 -9.21 -2.15 -2.07
C GLN A 96 -10.13 -2.51 -0.90
N GLU A 97 -9.86 -3.60 -0.20
CA GLU A 97 -10.66 -4.00 0.96
C GLU A 97 -10.51 -3.01 2.13
N LYS A 98 -9.30 -2.51 2.38
CA LYS A 98 -9.08 -1.44 3.37
C LYS A 98 -9.82 -0.16 3.00
N ALA A 99 -9.72 0.28 1.75
CA ALA A 99 -10.43 1.47 1.25
C ALA A 99 -11.95 1.29 1.35
N LYS A 100 -12.47 0.11 0.99
CA LYS A 100 -13.89 -0.22 1.12
C LYS A 100 -14.37 -0.15 2.57
N LYS A 101 -13.66 -0.81 3.49
CA LYS A 101 -13.99 -0.76 4.93
C LYS A 101 -13.96 0.66 5.50
N GLN A 102 -13.00 1.46 5.05
CA GLN A 102 -12.91 2.87 5.47
C GLN A 102 -14.06 3.71 4.92
N ALA A 103 -14.45 3.50 3.66
CA ALA A 103 -15.61 4.14 3.05
C ALA A 103 -16.92 3.72 3.73
N GLU A 104 -17.13 2.44 4.00
CA GLU A 104 -18.30 1.92 4.72
C GLU A 104 -18.40 2.51 6.13
N LYS A 105 -17.27 2.58 6.85
CA LYS A 105 -17.21 3.22 8.18
C LYS A 105 -17.57 4.70 8.10
N SER A 106 -17.07 5.42 7.09
CA SER A 106 -17.39 6.83 6.87
C SER A 106 -18.88 7.04 6.59
N ILE A 107 -19.48 6.22 5.70
CA ILE A 107 -20.90 6.26 5.37
C ILE A 107 -21.76 5.96 6.62
N HIS A 108 -21.39 4.94 7.39
CA HIS A 108 -22.11 4.58 8.62
C HIS A 108 -22.05 5.71 9.65
N THR A 109 -20.87 6.28 9.89
CA THR A 109 -20.72 7.44 10.80
C THR A 109 -21.56 8.63 10.34
N LYS A 110 -21.56 8.91 9.04
CA LYS A 110 -22.37 9.99 8.45
C LYS A 110 -23.88 9.74 8.60
N SER A 111 -24.31 8.50 8.42
CA SER A 111 -25.73 8.12 8.61
C SER A 111 -26.16 8.25 10.08
N LEU A 112 -25.34 7.81 11.03
CA LEU A 112 -25.57 7.98 12.46
C LEU A 112 -25.62 9.47 12.84
N PHE A 113 -24.69 10.27 12.31
CA PHE A 113 -24.69 11.71 12.53
C PHE A 113 -26.01 12.36 12.07
N LEU A 114 -26.44 12.09 10.82
CA LEU A 114 -27.70 12.63 10.28
C LEU A 114 -28.92 12.17 11.08
N SER A 115 -28.94 10.91 11.52
CA SER A 115 -30.04 10.39 12.37
C SER A 115 -30.08 11.12 13.72
N ASN A 116 -28.96 11.28 14.38
CA ASN A 116 -28.85 11.99 15.65
C ASN A 116 -29.23 13.47 15.48
N MET A 117 -28.73 14.13 14.43
CA MET A 117 -29.08 15.53 14.15
C MET A 117 -30.57 15.70 13.90
N SER A 118 -31.21 14.77 13.18
CA SER A 118 -32.67 14.81 12.96
C SER A 118 -33.43 14.71 14.27
N HIS A 119 -32.96 13.92 15.20
CA HIS A 119 -33.57 13.80 16.53
C HIS A 119 -33.35 15.08 17.36
N GLU A 120 -32.11 15.59 17.40
CA GLU A 120 -31.74 16.80 18.15
C GLU A 120 -32.47 18.07 17.61
N ILE A 121 -32.76 18.15 16.31
CA ILE A 121 -33.53 19.23 15.69
C ILE A 121 -35.03 19.08 15.97
N ARG A 122 -35.55 17.84 15.98
CA ARG A 122 -37.01 17.61 16.18
C ARG A 122 -37.47 18.04 17.57
N THR A 123 -36.67 17.84 18.61
CA THR A 123 -37.03 18.15 19.99
C THR A 123 -37.32 19.66 20.20
N PRO A 124 -36.41 20.60 19.90
CA PRO A 124 -36.68 22.02 20.01
C PRO A 124 -37.79 22.50 19.05
N LEU A 125 -37.88 21.92 17.84
CA LEU A 125 -38.92 22.26 16.87
C LEU A 125 -40.31 21.90 17.40
N ASN A 126 -40.48 20.73 18.03
CA ASN A 126 -41.72 20.32 18.67
C ASN A 126 -42.07 21.25 19.86
N ALA A 127 -41.06 21.63 20.66
CA ALA A 127 -41.27 22.60 21.75
C ALA A 127 -41.73 23.95 21.20
N LEU A 128 -41.05 24.47 20.17
CA LEU A 128 -41.48 25.72 19.51
C LEU A 128 -42.92 25.66 19.02
N SER A 129 -43.30 24.58 18.32
CA SER A 129 -44.63 24.38 17.81
C SER A 129 -45.68 24.28 18.93
N GLY A 130 -45.38 23.50 20.00
CA GLY A 130 -46.29 23.31 21.11
C GLY A 130 -46.53 24.57 21.91
N PHE A 131 -45.48 25.28 22.31
CA PHE A 131 -45.61 26.53 23.10
C PHE A 131 -46.15 27.67 22.27
N SER A 132 -45.89 27.74 20.96
CA SER A 132 -46.55 28.69 20.07
C SER A 132 -48.06 28.45 19.98
N ALA A 133 -48.53 27.20 19.96
CA ALA A 133 -49.95 26.88 19.95
C ALA A 133 -50.64 27.33 21.26
N ILE A 134 -49.96 27.12 22.42
CA ILE A 134 -50.44 27.58 23.70
C ILE A 134 -50.60 29.10 23.71
N LEU A 135 -49.67 29.88 23.16
CA LEU A 135 -49.76 31.35 23.11
C LEU A 135 -50.95 31.88 22.28
N THR A 136 -51.59 31.07 21.44
CA THR A 136 -52.78 31.46 20.66
C THR A 136 -54.09 31.27 21.40
N GLU A 137 -54.09 30.69 22.60
CA GLU A 137 -55.28 30.53 23.42
C GLU A 137 -55.68 31.85 24.07
N GLU A 138 -56.98 32.19 24.02
CA GLU A 138 -57.49 33.51 24.49
C GLU A 138 -57.47 33.69 26.01
N SER A 139 -57.37 32.58 26.79
CA SER A 139 -57.54 32.60 28.26
C SER A 139 -56.27 32.47 29.08
N ILE A 140 -55.10 32.74 28.49
CA ILE A 140 -53.82 32.57 29.15
C ILE A 140 -53.39 33.79 29.95
N ASP A 141 -52.95 33.59 31.19
CA ASP A 141 -52.39 34.64 32.05
C ASP A 141 -51.03 35.17 31.55
N ASN A 142 -50.66 36.34 32.04
CA ASN A 142 -49.38 36.97 31.60
C ASN A 142 -48.19 36.24 32.05
N GLU A 143 -48.17 35.48 33.13
CA GLU A 143 -47.06 34.70 33.65
C GLU A 143 -46.81 33.51 32.74
N THR A 144 -47.88 32.76 32.37
CA THR A 144 -47.77 31.64 31.41
C THR A 144 -47.29 32.12 30.02
N LYS A 145 -47.76 33.31 29.56
CA LYS A 145 -47.32 33.92 28.31
C LYS A 145 -45.79 34.16 28.35
N GLN A 146 -45.30 34.73 29.46
CA GLN A 146 -43.86 35.00 29.61
C GLN A 146 -43.03 33.69 29.61
N GLN A 147 -43.47 32.68 30.36
CA GLN A 147 -42.83 31.36 30.39
C GLN A 147 -42.80 30.72 29.03
N CYS A 148 -43.90 30.74 28.26
CA CYS A 148 -43.94 30.24 26.89
C CYS A 148 -42.96 30.97 25.97
N ASN A 149 -42.87 32.30 26.04
CA ASN A 149 -41.93 33.10 25.26
C ASN A 149 -40.51 32.76 25.59
N ASP A 150 -40.16 32.61 26.88
CA ASP A 150 -38.82 32.25 27.32
C ASP A 150 -38.40 30.86 26.78
N ILE A 151 -39.34 29.88 26.83
CA ILE A 151 -39.11 28.54 26.29
C ILE A 151 -38.92 28.59 24.76
N ILE A 152 -39.75 29.36 24.05
CA ILE A 152 -39.65 29.55 22.60
C ILE A 152 -38.28 30.15 22.23
N GLN A 153 -37.87 31.22 22.96
CA GLN A 153 -36.60 31.86 22.72
C GLN A 153 -35.43 30.90 22.92
N GLN A 154 -35.37 30.17 24.06
CA GLN A 154 -34.35 29.20 24.38
C GLN A 154 -34.23 28.09 23.31
N ASN A 155 -35.38 27.54 22.86
CA ASN A 155 -35.38 26.50 21.83
C ASN A 155 -35.01 27.05 20.45
N SER A 156 -35.34 28.31 20.12
CA SER A 156 -34.89 28.97 18.90
C SER A 156 -33.38 29.16 18.88
N GLU A 157 -32.78 29.61 19.97
CA GLU A 157 -31.31 29.75 20.13
C GLU A 157 -30.62 28.41 20.03
N LEU A 158 -31.14 27.33 20.65
CA LEU A 158 -30.66 25.99 20.54
C LEU A 158 -30.69 25.49 19.09
N LEU A 159 -31.79 25.72 18.38
CA LEU A 159 -31.95 25.31 16.98
C LEU A 159 -30.94 26.02 16.06
N LEU A 160 -30.77 27.33 16.23
CA LEU A 160 -29.77 28.12 15.49
C LEU A 160 -28.36 27.61 15.73
N LYS A 161 -28.03 27.25 16.98
CA LYS A 161 -26.73 26.65 17.32
C LYS A 161 -26.51 25.31 16.60
N LEU A 162 -27.50 24.42 16.63
CA LEU A 162 -27.44 23.12 15.94
C LEU A 162 -27.25 23.29 14.43
N ILE A 163 -27.97 24.23 13.80
CA ILE A 163 -27.84 24.52 12.38
C ILE A 163 -26.39 25.00 12.05
N ASN A 164 -25.87 25.93 12.86
CA ASN A 164 -24.51 26.45 12.69
C ASN A 164 -23.44 25.33 12.85
N ASP A 165 -23.63 24.45 13.84
CA ASP A 165 -22.74 23.32 14.06
C ASP A 165 -22.71 22.37 12.83
N VAL A 166 -23.89 22.12 12.20
CA VAL A 166 -23.99 21.32 10.95
C VAL A 166 -23.30 22.01 9.77
N ILE A 167 -23.47 23.32 9.61
CA ILE A 167 -22.85 24.14 8.56
C ILE A 167 -21.32 24.14 8.75
N ASP A 168 -20.85 24.34 9.98
CA ASP A 168 -19.42 24.32 10.31
C ASP A 168 -18.81 22.95 9.98
N LEU A 169 -19.46 21.84 10.39
CA LEU A 169 -18.99 20.50 10.08
C LEU A 169 -18.94 20.25 8.57
N SER A 170 -20.00 20.64 7.84
CA SER A 170 -20.04 20.50 6.38
C SER A 170 -18.93 21.31 5.69
N SER A 171 -18.65 22.51 6.20
CA SER A 171 -17.58 23.38 5.68
C SER A 171 -16.19 22.79 5.93
N LEU A 172 -15.98 22.15 7.09
CA LEU A 172 -14.76 21.43 7.43
C LEU A 172 -14.55 20.21 6.52
N GLU A 173 -15.59 19.37 6.33
CA GLU A 173 -15.52 18.18 5.47
C GLU A 173 -15.13 18.50 4.02
N ILE A 174 -15.62 19.62 3.49
CA ILE A 174 -15.35 20.06 2.11
C ILE A 174 -14.02 20.86 2.01
N GLY A 175 -13.37 21.16 3.15
CA GLY A 175 -12.16 21.97 3.19
C GLY A 175 -12.40 23.45 2.84
N LYS A 176 -13.64 23.93 2.95
CA LYS A 176 -14.03 25.33 2.65
C LYS A 176 -14.12 26.23 3.88
N MET A 177 -13.80 25.70 5.06
CA MET A 177 -13.81 26.50 6.26
C MET A 177 -12.73 27.59 6.20
N GLN A 178 -13.13 28.84 6.35
CA GLN A 178 -12.23 29.98 6.37
C GLN A 178 -11.87 30.33 7.81
N PHE A 179 -10.56 30.35 8.11
CA PHE A 179 -10.05 30.77 9.39
C PHE A 179 -9.55 32.21 9.33
N LYS A 180 -9.84 33.00 10.37
CA LYS A 180 -9.39 34.39 10.51
C LYS A 180 -8.25 34.45 11.53
N PHE A 181 -7.03 34.32 11.07
CA PHE A 181 -5.86 34.35 11.94
C PHE A 181 -5.51 35.79 12.34
N ASN A 182 -5.53 36.05 13.65
CA ASN A 182 -5.14 37.32 14.24
C ASN A 182 -4.26 37.05 15.47
N GLU A 183 -3.40 38.00 15.84
CA GLU A 183 -2.68 37.96 17.09
C GLU A 183 -3.66 38.16 18.25
N CYS A 184 -3.69 37.24 19.20
CA CYS A 184 -4.52 37.34 20.38
C CYS A 184 -3.77 36.87 21.64
N ASP A 185 -4.14 37.43 22.79
CA ASP A 185 -3.65 36.95 24.10
C ASP A 185 -4.52 35.75 24.54
N ILE A 186 -3.89 34.58 24.50
CA ILE A 186 -4.53 33.31 24.84
C ILE A 186 -4.91 33.24 26.34
N VAL A 187 -4.12 33.84 27.21
CA VAL A 187 -4.43 33.88 28.67
C VAL A 187 -5.70 34.67 28.91
N ALA A 188 -5.82 35.84 28.28
CA ALA A 188 -7.03 36.66 28.37
C ALA A 188 -8.25 35.95 27.76
N LEU A 189 -8.08 35.27 26.60
CA LEU A 189 -9.13 34.51 26.00
C LEU A 189 -9.63 33.36 26.90
N CYS A 190 -8.72 32.61 27.54
CA CYS A 190 -9.10 31.53 28.45
C CYS A 190 -9.88 32.07 29.67
N ARG A 191 -9.47 33.20 30.24
CA ARG A 191 -10.21 33.83 31.35
C ARG A 191 -11.63 34.21 30.93
N ASN A 192 -11.82 34.84 29.76
CA ASN A 192 -13.13 35.16 29.22
C ASN A 192 -13.99 33.90 28.98
N VAL A 193 -13.38 32.82 28.52
CA VAL A 193 -14.06 31.53 28.35
C VAL A 193 -14.59 30.99 29.69
N ILE A 194 -13.76 31.01 30.75
CA ILE A 194 -14.17 30.59 32.09
C ILE A 194 -15.33 31.43 32.60
N ASP A 195 -15.23 32.76 32.49
CA ASP A 195 -16.30 33.65 32.91
C ASP A 195 -17.63 33.40 32.17
N MET A 196 -17.59 33.07 30.90
CA MET A 196 -18.74 32.68 30.12
C MET A 196 -19.33 31.36 30.60
N VAL A 197 -18.47 30.32 30.75
CA VAL A 197 -18.94 28.98 31.17
C VAL A 197 -19.52 29.03 32.60
N GLU A 198 -18.91 29.76 33.52
CA GLU A 198 -19.44 29.96 34.89
C GLU A 198 -20.87 30.52 34.90
N LYS A 199 -21.20 31.43 33.98
CA LYS A 199 -22.54 32.03 33.87
C LYS A 199 -23.61 31.10 33.31
N ILE A 200 -23.22 30.14 32.46
CA ILE A 200 -24.18 29.29 31.73
C ILE A 200 -24.19 27.83 32.22
N LYS A 201 -23.26 27.42 33.07
CA LYS A 201 -23.22 26.06 33.62
C LYS A 201 -24.45 25.76 34.47
N GLN A 202 -24.89 24.50 34.44
CA GLN A 202 -26.02 24.01 35.25
C GLN A 202 -25.57 23.08 36.38
N THR A 203 -24.27 23.05 36.70
CA THR A 203 -23.66 22.19 37.72
C THR A 203 -23.17 23.03 38.90
N GLN A 204 -23.02 22.40 40.07
CA GLN A 204 -22.37 23.02 41.24
C GLN A 204 -20.83 22.88 41.16
N ALA A 205 -20.28 22.19 40.19
CA ALA A 205 -18.84 22.09 39.98
C ALA A 205 -18.27 23.49 39.69
N GLU A 206 -17.14 23.83 40.31
CA GLU A 206 -16.43 25.06 40.05
C GLU A 206 -15.55 24.92 38.80
N VAL A 207 -15.59 25.95 37.92
CA VAL A 207 -14.74 25.95 36.72
C VAL A 207 -13.57 26.90 36.95
N ARG A 208 -12.36 26.39 36.87
CA ARG A 208 -11.10 27.14 37.13
C ARG A 208 -10.21 27.20 35.95
N PHE A 209 -9.43 28.29 35.84
CA PHE A 209 -8.32 28.41 34.90
C PHE A 209 -6.99 28.33 35.65
N SER A 210 -6.09 27.49 35.15
CA SER A 210 -4.74 27.29 35.69
C SER A 210 -3.68 27.54 34.63
N THR A 211 -2.74 28.41 34.89
CA THR A 211 -1.59 28.64 34.03
C THR A 211 -0.48 29.34 34.84
N SER A 212 0.78 29.08 34.49
CA SER A 212 1.94 29.81 34.99
C SER A 212 2.25 31.08 34.19
N LEU A 213 1.52 31.36 33.14
CA LEU A 213 1.77 32.43 32.18
C LEU A 213 0.97 33.69 32.58
N SER A 214 1.61 34.87 32.55
CA SER A 214 0.94 36.16 32.72
C SER A 214 0.21 36.60 31.42
N SER A 215 0.79 36.30 30.26
CA SER A 215 0.28 36.56 28.90
C SER A 215 0.91 35.60 27.91
N LEU A 216 0.18 35.21 26.86
CA LEU A 216 0.70 34.40 25.76
C LEU A 216 0.06 34.89 24.47
N LYS A 217 0.84 35.58 23.64
CA LYS A 217 0.42 36.06 22.34
C LYS A 217 0.69 34.99 21.27
N LEU A 218 -0.36 34.56 20.58
CA LEU A 218 -0.28 33.62 19.46
C LEU A 218 -1.15 34.13 18.31
N THR A 219 -0.75 33.77 17.08
CA THR A 219 -1.56 34.02 15.89
C THR A 219 -2.51 32.84 15.67
N THR A 220 -3.79 33.07 15.93
CA THR A 220 -4.83 32.04 15.81
C THR A 220 -6.18 32.66 15.44
N ASP A 221 -7.16 31.82 15.08
CA ASP A 221 -8.56 32.25 15.03
C ASP A 221 -9.16 32.19 16.45
N SER A 222 -9.20 33.37 17.10
CA SER A 222 -9.67 33.49 18.48
C SER A 222 -11.11 33.02 18.66
N ALA A 223 -12.00 33.27 17.69
CA ALA A 223 -13.40 32.87 17.76
C ALA A 223 -13.55 31.34 17.72
N ARG A 224 -12.81 30.68 16.83
CA ARG A 224 -12.82 29.21 16.72
C ARG A 224 -12.14 28.54 17.92
N LEU A 225 -11.03 29.08 18.40
CA LEU A 225 -10.40 28.59 19.62
C LEU A 225 -11.34 28.71 20.83
N GLN A 226 -12.01 29.87 20.98
CA GLN A 226 -13.02 30.09 22.02
C GLN A 226 -14.18 29.08 21.92
N GLN A 227 -14.70 28.84 20.73
CA GLN A 227 -15.76 27.84 20.44
C GLN A 227 -15.34 26.44 20.90
N VAL A 228 -14.11 25.99 20.57
CA VAL A 228 -13.57 24.68 21.00
C VAL A 228 -13.49 24.59 22.51
N LEU A 229 -12.91 25.60 23.18
CA LEU A 229 -12.76 25.59 24.64
C LEU A 229 -14.11 25.61 25.36
N ILE A 230 -15.06 26.42 24.91
CA ILE A 230 -16.42 26.44 25.48
C ILE A 230 -17.10 25.08 25.33
N ASN A 231 -17.02 24.44 24.15
CA ASN A 231 -17.62 23.15 23.92
C ASN A 231 -17.02 22.05 24.82
N LEU A 232 -15.70 22.04 25.01
CA LEU A 232 -15.02 21.10 25.91
C LEU A 232 -15.44 21.32 27.38
N LEU A 233 -15.47 22.56 27.83
CA LEU A 233 -15.85 22.90 29.20
C LEU A 233 -17.31 22.61 29.48
N ILE A 234 -18.25 22.98 28.58
CA ILE A 234 -19.67 22.64 28.71
C ILE A 234 -19.91 21.14 28.73
N ASN A 235 -19.14 20.35 27.93
CA ASN A 235 -19.20 18.92 28.03
C ASN A 235 -18.70 18.40 29.39
N ALA A 236 -17.62 18.97 29.92
CA ALA A 236 -17.14 18.63 31.25
C ALA A 236 -18.19 18.95 32.34
N THR A 237 -18.88 20.09 32.25
CA THR A 237 -19.95 20.46 33.23
C THR A 237 -21.12 19.49 33.19
N LYS A 238 -21.48 18.92 32.05
CA LYS A 238 -22.57 17.93 31.93
C LYS A 238 -22.26 16.62 32.68
N PHE A 239 -21.00 16.24 32.78
CA PHE A 239 -20.60 14.97 33.38
C PHE A 239 -20.00 15.11 34.79
N THR A 240 -19.88 16.36 35.29
CA THR A 240 -19.33 16.66 36.63
C THR A 240 -20.42 17.38 37.48
N ALA A 241 -21.04 16.63 38.37
CA ALA A 241 -22.11 17.21 39.23
C ALA A 241 -21.52 18.08 40.33
N GLN A 242 -20.38 17.69 40.94
CA GLN A 242 -19.70 18.39 42.02
C GLN A 242 -18.16 18.23 41.86
N GLY A 243 -17.41 19.15 42.38
CA GLY A 243 -15.94 19.16 42.30
C GLY A 243 -15.43 20.36 41.53
N THR A 244 -14.27 20.21 40.91
CA THR A 244 -13.63 21.28 40.18
C THR A 244 -13.27 20.81 38.77
N ILE A 245 -13.59 21.62 37.78
CA ILE A 245 -13.23 21.45 36.37
C ILE A 245 -12.12 22.45 36.10
N THR A 246 -10.96 22.00 35.67
CA THR A 246 -9.79 22.86 35.46
C THR A 246 -9.44 22.93 33.99
N LEU A 247 -9.43 24.14 33.43
CA LEU A 247 -8.79 24.43 32.14
C LEU A 247 -7.34 24.81 32.42
N GLU A 248 -6.40 24.03 31.96
CA GLU A 248 -4.97 24.31 32.12
C GLU A 248 -4.37 24.74 30.78
N LEU A 249 -3.53 25.76 30.80
CA LEU A 249 -2.78 26.24 29.64
C LEU A 249 -1.27 26.18 29.97
N VAL A 250 -0.54 25.42 29.17
CA VAL A 250 0.93 25.29 29.27
C VAL A 250 1.55 25.63 27.92
N LYS A 251 2.57 26.49 27.92
CA LYS A 251 3.41 26.74 26.75
C LYS A 251 4.33 25.53 26.54
N GLN A 252 4.20 24.82 25.42
CA GLN A 252 4.97 23.61 25.14
C GLN A 252 6.26 23.93 24.35
N THR A 253 6.16 24.81 23.34
CA THR A 253 7.30 25.32 22.56
C THR A 253 7.10 26.83 22.31
N GLU A 254 7.98 27.46 21.51
CA GLU A 254 7.77 28.87 21.12
C GLU A 254 6.47 29.07 20.35
N ASP A 255 6.08 28.09 19.49
CA ASP A 255 4.93 28.18 18.58
C ASP A 255 3.75 27.30 18.99
N THR A 256 3.85 26.54 20.09
CA THR A 256 2.79 25.60 20.50
C THR A 256 2.38 25.78 21.94
N ALA A 257 1.07 25.74 22.18
CA ALA A 257 0.46 25.73 23.50
C ALA A 257 -0.42 24.50 23.68
N LEU A 258 -0.38 23.90 24.87
CA LEU A 258 -1.21 22.76 25.25
C LEU A 258 -2.35 23.25 26.13
N PHE A 259 -3.57 22.87 25.79
CA PHE A 259 -4.78 23.03 26.59
C PHE A 259 -5.20 21.66 27.12
N SER A 260 -5.48 21.59 28.41
CA SER A 260 -6.06 20.40 29.03
C SER A 260 -7.30 20.77 29.85
N VAL A 261 -8.33 19.92 29.83
CA VAL A 261 -9.52 20.04 30.65
C VAL A 261 -9.61 18.78 31.49
N SER A 262 -9.59 18.92 32.78
CA SER A 262 -9.61 17.84 33.78
C SER A 262 -10.72 18.04 34.81
#